data_02699f8ed46c7e012afc44a571b23e52
#
_entry.id   02699f8ed46c7e012afc44a571b23e52
#
_cell.length_a   1.000
_cell.length_b   1.000
_cell.length_c   1.000
_cell.angle_alpha   90.00
_cell.angle_beta   90.00
_cell.angle_gamma   90.00
#
_symmetry.space_group_name_H-M   'P 1'
#
loop_
_entity.id
_entity.type
_entity.pdbx_description
1 polymer ?
#
loop_
_entity_poly.entity_id
_entity_poly.type
_entity_poly.pdbx_seq_one_letter_code
_entity_poly.pdbx_strand_id
1 'polypeptide(L)'
;MIATQLGTDQAQVEAVLGKLQTLDPPGIFARTVKECLAIQLRERDRLDPLMQALLEHLDLIASHDLATLARTIGADRDDLMDMLAELRMLDPKPGRAFDVAPVEAVVPDVFVREGSDGWVVELNSDILPRVLVNRTYYAAVTSKTK
;
A
#
# COMPACT_ATOMS: atom_id res chain seq x y z
N MET A 1 14.31 -9.91 21.95
CA MET A 1 14.31 -8.45 22.20
C MET A 1 13.16 -7.99 23.09
N ILE A 2 11.87 -8.23 22.76
CA ILE A 2 10.71 -7.83 23.61
C ILE A 2 10.74 -8.55 24.99
N ALA A 3 10.95 -9.86 25.02
CA ALA A 3 11.05 -10.65 26.24
C ALA A 3 12.12 -10.09 27.21
N THR A 4 13.28 -9.72 26.67
CA THR A 4 14.39 -9.13 27.44
C THR A 4 14.04 -7.75 28.01
N GLN A 5 13.32 -6.92 27.22
CA GLN A 5 12.88 -5.59 27.67
C GLN A 5 11.81 -5.65 28.79
N LEU A 6 10.92 -6.65 28.71
CA LEU A 6 9.85 -6.83 29.68
C LEU A 6 10.26 -7.71 30.88
N GLY A 7 11.46 -8.29 30.87
CA GLY A 7 11.92 -9.20 31.90
C GLY A 7 11.07 -10.47 32.03
N THR A 8 10.50 -10.93 30.93
CA THR A 8 9.59 -12.08 30.87
C THR A 8 10.14 -13.19 29.96
N ASP A 9 9.54 -14.38 30.03
CA ASP A 9 9.90 -15.49 29.16
C ASP A 9 9.34 -15.32 27.75
N GLN A 10 10.08 -15.84 26.74
CA GLN A 10 9.66 -15.81 25.35
C GLN A 10 8.32 -16.52 25.13
N ALA A 11 8.06 -17.62 25.82
CA ALA A 11 6.82 -18.36 25.72
C ALA A 11 5.59 -17.51 26.14
N GLN A 12 5.76 -16.66 27.15
CA GLN A 12 4.69 -15.72 27.58
C GLN A 12 4.43 -14.66 26.52
N VAL A 13 5.47 -14.12 25.88
CA VAL A 13 5.33 -13.14 24.79
C VAL A 13 4.60 -13.76 23.61
N GLU A 14 4.94 -14.99 23.23
CA GLU A 14 4.29 -15.72 22.13
C GLU A 14 2.82 -16.04 22.44
N ALA A 15 2.53 -16.42 23.68
CA ALA A 15 1.15 -16.67 24.11
C ALA A 15 0.28 -15.40 24.07
N VAL A 16 0.85 -14.25 24.45
CA VAL A 16 0.17 -12.96 24.35
C VAL A 16 -0.01 -12.56 22.89
N LEU A 17 1.02 -12.72 22.05
CA LEU A 17 0.95 -12.45 20.61
C LEU A 17 -0.16 -13.27 19.97
N GLY A 18 -0.25 -14.57 20.27
CA GLY A 18 -1.32 -15.43 19.76
C GLY A 18 -2.73 -14.91 20.12
N LYS A 19 -2.89 -14.33 21.32
CA LYS A 19 -4.16 -13.68 21.70
C LYS A 19 -4.38 -12.37 20.94
N LEU A 20 -3.35 -11.57 20.70
CA LEU A 20 -3.46 -10.32 19.96
C LEU A 20 -3.81 -10.60 18.49
N GLN A 21 -3.32 -11.69 17.92
CA GLN A 21 -3.60 -12.10 16.54
C GLN A 21 -5.05 -12.54 16.29
N THR A 22 -5.84 -12.76 17.37
CA THR A 22 -7.29 -13.02 17.24
C THR A 22 -8.14 -11.77 17.24
N LEU A 23 -7.53 -10.59 17.35
CA LEU A 23 -8.25 -9.31 17.32
C LEU A 23 -8.53 -8.84 15.89
N ASP A 24 -9.60 -8.05 15.74
CA ASP A 24 -10.02 -7.45 14.47
C ASP A 24 -9.25 -6.12 14.22
N PRO A 25 -8.78 -5.87 13.00
CA PRO A 25 -8.85 -6.70 11.79
C PRO A 25 -7.83 -7.85 11.79
N PRO A 26 -8.19 -8.99 11.16
CA PRO A 26 -7.35 -10.18 11.17
C PRO A 26 -5.99 -9.91 10.52
N GLY A 27 -4.93 -10.39 11.16
CA GLY A 27 -3.56 -10.23 10.70
C GLY A 27 -2.86 -8.93 11.11
N ILE A 28 -3.50 -8.05 11.90
CA ILE A 28 -2.91 -6.76 12.32
C ILE A 28 -1.61 -6.94 13.13
N PHE A 29 -1.49 -8.02 13.91
CA PHE A 29 -0.31 -8.33 14.72
C PHE A 29 0.59 -9.40 14.10
N ALA A 30 0.48 -9.64 12.81
CA ALA A 30 1.35 -10.54 12.11
C ALA A 30 2.78 -9.99 11.98
N ARG A 31 3.78 -10.84 12.11
CA ARG A 31 5.21 -10.49 12.01
C ARG A 31 5.69 -10.42 10.56
N THR A 32 5.00 -11.11 9.65
CA THR A 32 5.31 -11.17 8.24
C THR A 32 4.04 -11.10 7.39
N VAL A 33 4.18 -10.73 6.11
CA VAL A 33 3.05 -10.74 5.17
C VAL A 33 2.46 -12.13 5.03
N LYS A 34 3.29 -13.17 4.97
CA LYS A 34 2.86 -14.57 4.94
C LYS A 34 1.98 -14.91 6.14
N GLU A 35 2.41 -14.55 7.35
CA GLU A 35 1.65 -14.80 8.59
C GLU A 35 0.31 -14.01 8.57
N CYS A 36 0.33 -12.77 8.09
CA CYS A 36 -0.87 -11.94 7.95
C CYS A 36 -1.91 -12.60 7.03
N LEU A 37 -1.49 -13.04 5.86
CA LEU A 37 -2.37 -13.72 4.90
C LEU A 37 -2.85 -15.07 5.43
N ALA A 38 -1.98 -15.83 6.12
CA ALA A 38 -2.36 -17.11 6.73
C ALA A 38 -3.42 -16.95 7.83
N ILE A 39 -3.34 -15.88 8.64
CA ILE A 39 -4.36 -15.58 9.67
C ILE A 39 -5.70 -15.28 9.01
N GLN A 40 -5.72 -14.42 7.97
CA GLN A 40 -6.94 -14.07 7.25
C GLN A 40 -7.57 -15.27 6.54
N LEU A 41 -6.77 -16.14 5.93
CA LEU A 41 -7.25 -17.37 5.29
C LEU A 41 -7.81 -18.36 6.31
N ARG A 42 -7.17 -18.47 7.48
CA ARG A 42 -7.66 -19.34 8.57
C ARG A 42 -9.02 -18.89 9.07
N GLU A 43 -9.23 -17.59 9.24
CA GLU A 43 -10.51 -17.03 9.67
C GLU A 43 -11.64 -17.28 8.66
N ARG A 44 -11.29 -17.39 7.37
CA ARG A 44 -12.23 -17.69 6.29
C ARG A 44 -12.38 -19.21 6.04
N ASP A 45 -11.77 -20.08 6.85
CA ASP A 45 -11.68 -21.54 6.64
C ASP A 45 -11.12 -21.93 5.27
N ARG A 46 -10.20 -21.11 4.73
CA ARG A 46 -9.57 -21.30 3.39
C ARG A 46 -8.08 -21.60 3.45
N LEU A 47 -7.52 -21.85 4.62
CA LEU A 47 -6.11 -22.25 4.78
C LEU A 47 -5.97 -23.78 4.64
N ASP A 48 -6.13 -24.28 3.43
CA ASP A 48 -5.86 -25.67 3.09
C ASP A 48 -4.35 -25.92 2.84
N PRO A 49 -3.89 -27.18 2.70
CA PRO A 49 -2.48 -27.49 2.48
C PRO A 49 -1.89 -26.89 1.20
N LEU A 50 -2.69 -26.76 0.12
CA LEU A 50 -2.23 -26.14 -1.13
C LEU A 50 -2.07 -24.62 -0.96
N MET A 51 -3.02 -23.97 -0.32
CA MET A 51 -2.94 -22.55 -0.01
C MET A 51 -1.77 -22.25 0.94
N GLN A 52 -1.50 -23.12 1.91
CA GLN A 52 -0.34 -23.00 2.78
C GLN A 52 0.97 -23.14 1.99
N ALA A 53 1.07 -24.10 1.07
CA ALA A 53 2.22 -24.24 0.17
C ALA A 53 2.38 -23.02 -0.74
N LEU A 54 1.28 -22.43 -1.22
CA LEU A 54 1.30 -21.19 -2.00
C LEU A 54 1.93 -20.02 -1.21
N LEU A 55 1.55 -19.87 0.07
CA LEU A 55 2.10 -18.83 0.95
C LEU A 55 3.60 -19.01 1.26
N GLU A 56 4.15 -20.23 1.14
CA GLU A 56 5.59 -20.47 1.26
C GLU A 56 6.39 -19.92 0.07
N HIS A 57 5.74 -19.72 -1.09
CA HIS A 57 6.36 -19.37 -2.35
C HIS A 57 5.84 -18.01 -2.90
N LEU A 58 5.61 -17.02 -2.02
CA LEU A 58 5.17 -15.67 -2.41
C LEU A 58 6.17 -14.96 -3.34
N ASP A 59 7.45 -15.33 -3.28
CA ASP A 59 8.51 -14.85 -4.15
C ASP A 59 8.28 -15.24 -5.61
N LEU A 60 7.78 -16.46 -5.88
CA LEU A 60 7.42 -16.92 -7.23
C LEU A 60 6.20 -16.17 -7.78
N ILE A 61 5.26 -15.77 -6.91
CA ILE A 61 4.14 -14.91 -7.30
C ILE A 61 4.66 -13.52 -7.68
N ALA A 62 5.56 -12.96 -6.89
CA ALA A 62 6.13 -11.64 -7.14
C ALA A 62 6.95 -11.60 -8.45
N SER A 63 7.64 -12.69 -8.79
CA SER A 63 8.39 -12.82 -10.04
C SER A 63 7.53 -13.25 -11.24
N HIS A 64 6.22 -13.47 -11.06
CA HIS A 64 5.28 -13.98 -12.07
C HIS A 64 5.64 -15.34 -12.67
N ASP A 65 6.44 -16.18 -11.98
CA ASP A 65 6.78 -17.51 -12.45
C ASP A 65 5.72 -18.53 -12.01
N LEU A 66 4.53 -18.40 -12.59
CA LEU A 66 3.38 -19.25 -12.27
C LEU A 66 3.58 -20.71 -12.72
N ALA A 67 4.41 -20.96 -13.74
CA ALA A 67 4.67 -22.31 -14.22
C ALA A 67 5.53 -23.10 -13.23
N THR A 68 6.53 -22.48 -12.62
CA THR A 68 7.34 -23.09 -11.57
C THR A 68 6.52 -23.25 -10.29
N LEU A 69 5.71 -22.24 -9.94
CA LEU A 69 4.84 -22.28 -8.78
C LEU A 69 3.86 -23.46 -8.84
N ALA A 70 3.11 -23.62 -9.93
CA ALA A 70 2.16 -24.72 -10.13
C ALA A 70 2.83 -26.11 -9.93
N ARG A 71 4.02 -26.28 -10.51
CA ARG A 71 4.80 -27.53 -10.36
C ARG A 71 5.28 -27.76 -8.93
N THR A 72 5.68 -26.69 -8.25
CA THR A 72 6.23 -26.78 -6.89
C THR A 72 5.17 -27.14 -5.86
N ILE A 73 3.98 -26.55 -5.97
CA ILE A 73 2.87 -26.82 -5.05
C ILE A 73 2.02 -28.02 -5.48
N GLY A 74 2.20 -28.52 -6.71
CA GLY A 74 1.44 -29.64 -7.26
C GLY A 74 -0.01 -29.30 -7.58
N ALA A 75 -0.33 -28.04 -7.85
CA ALA A 75 -1.65 -27.56 -8.21
C ALA A 75 -1.84 -27.57 -9.73
N ASP A 76 -3.08 -27.76 -10.19
CA ASP A 76 -3.46 -27.51 -11.58
C ASP A 76 -3.44 -25.98 -11.84
N ARG A 77 -3.39 -25.62 -13.13
CA ARG A 77 -3.34 -24.22 -13.55
C ARG A 77 -4.61 -23.45 -13.17
N ASP A 78 -5.75 -24.09 -13.33
CA ASP A 78 -7.04 -23.46 -13.03
C ASP A 78 -7.20 -23.30 -11.52
N ASP A 79 -6.87 -24.31 -10.72
CA ASP A 79 -6.84 -24.24 -9.26
C ASP A 79 -5.89 -23.14 -8.78
N LEU A 80 -4.69 -23.03 -9.38
CA LEU A 80 -3.74 -21.97 -9.04
C LEU A 80 -4.30 -20.59 -9.33
N MET A 81 -5.01 -20.38 -10.44
CA MET A 81 -5.61 -19.11 -10.78
C MET A 81 -6.71 -18.70 -9.79
N ASP A 82 -7.52 -19.66 -9.34
CA ASP A 82 -8.55 -19.45 -8.33
C ASP A 82 -7.92 -19.09 -6.96
N MET A 83 -6.88 -19.80 -6.56
CA MET A 83 -6.12 -19.52 -5.34
C MET A 83 -5.48 -18.12 -5.37
N LEU A 84 -4.93 -17.71 -6.52
CA LEU A 84 -4.36 -16.38 -6.69
C LEU A 84 -5.44 -15.30 -6.68
N ALA A 85 -6.62 -15.56 -7.24
CA ALA A 85 -7.75 -14.65 -7.18
C ALA A 85 -8.22 -14.44 -5.72
N GLU A 86 -8.30 -15.53 -4.95
CA GLU A 86 -8.63 -15.48 -3.53
C GLU A 86 -7.57 -14.71 -2.72
N LEU A 87 -6.29 -14.95 -2.98
CA LEU A 87 -5.18 -14.25 -2.31
C LEU A 87 -5.24 -12.72 -2.55
N ARG A 88 -5.65 -12.29 -3.75
CA ARG A 88 -5.80 -10.86 -4.10
C ARG A 88 -6.94 -10.16 -3.34
N MET A 89 -7.89 -10.91 -2.79
CA MET A 89 -8.99 -10.38 -1.98
C MET A 89 -8.60 -10.15 -0.51
N LEU A 90 -7.38 -10.53 -0.14
CA LEU A 90 -6.86 -10.33 1.21
C LEU A 90 -6.15 -8.98 1.32
N ASP A 91 -6.10 -8.45 2.55
CA ASP A 91 -5.37 -7.21 2.82
C ASP A 91 -4.00 -7.52 3.46
N PRO A 92 -2.88 -7.28 2.75
CA PRO A 92 -1.54 -7.50 3.29
C PRO A 92 -1.13 -6.48 4.37
N LYS A 93 -1.91 -5.41 4.56
CA LYS A 93 -1.62 -4.33 5.51
C LYS A 93 -2.87 -3.85 6.25
N PRO A 94 -3.52 -4.71 7.06
CA PRO A 94 -4.80 -4.40 7.72
C PRO A 94 -4.69 -3.20 8.69
N GLY A 95 -3.49 -2.88 9.17
CA GLY A 95 -3.25 -1.71 10.01
C GLY A 95 -3.54 -0.35 9.35
N ARG A 96 -3.63 -0.30 8.01
CA ARG A 96 -4.02 0.94 7.29
C ARG A 96 -5.42 1.42 7.62
N ALA A 97 -6.30 0.56 8.08
CA ALA A 97 -7.63 0.95 8.53
C ALA A 97 -7.59 1.95 9.70
N PHE A 98 -6.49 1.98 10.45
CA PHE A 98 -6.27 2.89 11.57
C PHE A 98 -5.36 4.09 11.23
N ASP A 99 -4.82 4.12 10.01
CA ASP A 99 -4.00 5.23 9.55
C ASP A 99 -4.91 6.38 9.10
N VAL A 100 -5.22 7.24 10.06
CA VAL A 100 -6.05 8.44 9.89
C VAL A 100 -5.19 9.65 9.49
N ALA A 101 -3.98 9.44 8.99
CA ALA A 101 -3.16 10.55 8.51
C ALA A 101 -3.96 11.32 7.45
N PRO A 102 -4.15 12.64 7.61
CA PRO A 102 -4.85 13.42 6.62
C PRO A 102 -4.10 13.28 5.29
N VAL A 103 -4.82 12.82 4.27
CA VAL A 103 -4.27 12.81 2.91
C VAL A 103 -3.99 14.26 2.55
N GLU A 104 -2.72 14.64 2.55
CA GLU A 104 -2.30 15.96 2.10
C GLU A 104 -2.72 16.08 0.64
N ALA A 105 -3.64 17.01 0.36
CA ALA A 105 -4.14 17.20 -0.98
C ALA A 105 -2.98 17.67 -1.87
N VAL A 106 -2.55 16.82 -2.78
CA VAL A 106 -1.53 17.18 -3.77
C VAL A 106 -2.16 18.17 -4.74
N VAL A 107 -1.70 19.42 -4.70
CA VAL A 107 -2.11 20.45 -5.66
C VAL A 107 -1.30 20.22 -6.94
N PRO A 108 -1.94 19.92 -8.08
CA PRO A 108 -1.22 19.68 -9.32
C PRO A 108 -0.65 20.97 -9.88
N ASP A 109 0.56 20.92 -10.44
CA ASP A 109 1.19 22.05 -11.15
C ASP A 109 0.58 22.27 -12.53
N VAL A 110 0.07 21.20 -13.14
CA VAL A 110 -0.42 21.16 -14.51
C VAL A 110 -1.70 20.33 -14.60
N PHE A 111 -2.67 20.83 -15.36
CA PHE A 111 -3.87 20.10 -15.76
C PHE A 111 -3.71 19.57 -17.19
N VAL A 112 -4.00 18.29 -17.41
CA VAL A 112 -4.02 17.67 -18.72
C VAL A 112 -5.43 17.18 -18.99
N ARG A 113 -6.04 17.64 -20.11
CA ARG A 113 -7.37 17.21 -20.53
C ARG A 113 -7.38 16.84 -22.00
N GLU A 114 -8.28 15.95 -22.38
CA GLU A 114 -8.50 15.60 -23.78
C GLU A 114 -9.28 16.72 -24.47
N GLY A 115 -8.76 17.20 -25.59
CA GLY A 115 -9.38 18.21 -26.45
C GLY A 115 -9.75 17.63 -27.82
N SER A 116 -10.43 18.42 -28.68
CA SER A 116 -10.85 18.03 -30.02
C SER A 116 -9.69 17.64 -30.96
N ASP A 117 -8.51 18.23 -30.76
CA ASP A 117 -7.33 18.06 -31.62
C ASP A 117 -6.16 17.38 -30.89
N GLY A 118 -6.41 16.75 -29.74
CA GLY A 118 -5.42 16.07 -28.91
C GLY A 118 -5.41 16.55 -27.46
N TRP A 119 -4.32 16.28 -26.76
CA TRP A 119 -4.17 16.64 -25.35
C TRP A 119 -3.91 18.14 -25.16
N VAL A 120 -4.71 18.78 -24.33
CA VAL A 120 -4.53 20.18 -23.91
C VAL A 120 -3.87 20.19 -22.54
N VAL A 121 -2.76 20.92 -22.42
CA VAL A 121 -1.98 21.06 -21.20
C VAL A 121 -2.09 22.50 -20.71
N GLU A 122 -2.58 22.69 -19.48
CA GLU A 122 -2.77 24.00 -18.86
C GLU A 122 -2.02 24.06 -17.52
N LEU A 123 -1.31 25.16 -17.26
CA LEU A 123 -0.66 25.39 -15.97
C LEU A 123 -1.72 25.74 -14.91
N ASN A 124 -1.53 25.25 -13.70
CA ASN A 124 -2.36 25.62 -12.57
C ASN A 124 -2.07 27.08 -12.16
N SER A 125 -2.98 27.98 -12.49
CA SER A 125 -2.83 29.41 -12.18
C SER A 125 -2.86 29.73 -10.69
N ASP A 126 -3.36 28.84 -9.84
CA ASP A 126 -3.50 29.08 -8.40
C ASP A 126 -2.17 28.97 -7.65
N ILE A 127 -1.23 28.21 -8.19
CA ILE A 127 0.12 28.03 -7.62
C ILE A 127 1.14 28.98 -8.23
N LEU A 128 0.80 29.64 -9.33
CA LEU A 128 1.74 30.57 -9.97
C LEU A 128 1.89 31.86 -9.14
N PRO A 129 3.12 32.36 -8.97
CA PRO A 129 3.35 33.62 -8.27
C PRO A 129 2.67 34.75 -9.03
N ARG A 130 1.76 35.46 -8.37
CA ARG A 130 1.09 36.64 -8.94
C ARG A 130 1.99 37.87 -8.79
N VAL A 131 2.52 38.36 -9.90
CA VAL A 131 3.33 39.57 -9.94
C VAL A 131 2.42 40.77 -10.22
N LEU A 132 2.35 41.68 -9.27
CA LEU A 132 1.67 42.97 -9.44
C LEU A 132 2.70 44.04 -9.72
N VAL A 133 2.59 44.68 -10.89
CA VAL A 133 3.42 45.86 -11.22
C VAL A 133 2.76 47.11 -10.65
N ASN A 134 3.44 47.73 -9.68
CA ASN A 134 3.00 49.02 -9.16
C ASN A 134 3.37 50.16 -10.15
N ARG A 135 2.41 50.51 -10.98
CA ARG A 135 2.59 51.55 -12.03
C ARG A 135 2.99 52.91 -11.48
N THR A 136 2.53 53.28 -10.29
CA THR A 136 2.88 54.55 -9.63
C THR A 136 4.36 54.59 -9.22
N TYR A 137 4.85 53.47 -8.65
CA TYR A 137 6.26 53.34 -8.32
C TYR A 137 7.15 53.28 -9.56
N TYR A 138 6.72 52.57 -10.61
CA TYR A 138 7.45 52.54 -11.88
C TYR A 138 7.58 53.89 -12.52
N ALA A 139 6.52 54.71 -12.57
CA ALA A 139 6.55 56.08 -13.09
C ALA A 139 7.48 56.99 -12.26
N ALA A 140 7.49 56.85 -10.94
CA ALA A 140 8.34 57.61 -10.06
C ALA A 140 9.85 57.31 -10.22
N VAL A 141 10.18 56.03 -10.47
CA VAL A 141 11.57 55.59 -10.70
C VAL A 141 12.05 56.02 -12.10
N THR A 142 11.21 55.83 -13.13
CA THR A 142 11.56 56.18 -14.52
C THR A 142 11.72 57.70 -14.71
N SER A 143 10.99 58.53 -13.94
CA SER A 143 11.13 60.00 -14.01
C SER A 143 12.41 60.53 -13.38
N LYS A 144 13.08 59.76 -12.52
CA LYS A 144 14.35 60.14 -11.87
C LYS A 144 15.60 59.74 -12.67
N THR A 145 15.43 59.03 -13.77
CA THR A 145 16.57 58.49 -14.57
C THR A 145 16.81 59.28 -15.86
N LYS A 146 16.21 60.49 -15.98
CA LYS A 146 16.50 61.44 -17.05
C LYS A 146 17.37 62.59 -16.57
#